data_d869b481793f13b3ed6522ad80364d8c
#
_entry.id   d869b481793f13b3ed6522ad80364d8c
#
_cell.length_a   1.000
_cell.length_b   1.000
_cell.length_c   1.000
_cell.angle_alpha   90.00
_cell.angle_beta   90.00
_cell.angle_gamma   90.00
#
_symmetry.space_group_name_H-M   'P 1'
#
loop_
_entity.id
_entity.type
_entity.pdbx_description
1 polymer ?
#
loop_
_entity_poly.entity_id
_entity_poly.type
_entity_poly.pdbx_seq_one_letter_code
_entity_poly.pdbx_strand_id
1 'polypeptide(L)'
;MNYSFAGTPTSQSFERFADDLAAALDSRGYERASDATEADLVLNFIDANEPKPFRRRSRGTFAAAIHEQPEVPEDILKTNYPLLVRALANIVLCFVPDRGVWFTTMERGHYGVEATNGSSSLAEGVVERLIPLAESKLVIENEFRTDLEEELWEGDEITETIREAGVRMGDIDLLPAPFPIEQLLDEQDLRHVKRLYGIGGLSYGNLSARKDDTRFWMSASGVDKTKLDIPGRDILLVSGYDPVDNKMILSVPPNVEPRRVSVDAIEHWMIYQAHPDVGAILHVHAWVEGIPATDVNYPCGTAELATSVADLLALEPDPSHAVIGLRNHGITATGESLPEILDRIEPKVLRQIPMS
;
A
#
# COMPACT_ATOMS: atom_id res chain seq x y z
N MET A 1 -19.97 7.79 0.79
CA MET A 1 -19.23 7.58 2.07
C MET A 1 -19.75 8.53 3.12
N ASN A 2 -19.89 8.09 4.35
CA ASN A 2 -20.15 8.93 5.50
C ASN A 2 -18.90 9.03 6.41
N TYR A 3 -18.82 10.05 7.26
CA TYR A 3 -17.71 10.24 8.17
C TYR A 3 -18.17 10.50 9.61
N SER A 4 -17.29 10.30 10.58
CA SER A 4 -17.53 10.69 11.96
C SER A 4 -16.24 11.06 12.69
N PHE A 5 -16.38 11.72 13.82
CA PHE A 5 -15.28 12.05 14.72
C PHE A 5 -15.28 11.09 15.91
N ALA A 6 -14.08 10.72 16.35
CA ALA A 6 -13.82 10.02 17.59
C ALA A 6 -12.75 10.78 18.40
N GLY A 7 -12.73 10.57 19.70
CA GLY A 7 -11.84 11.36 20.57
C GLY A 7 -12.28 12.82 20.69
N THR A 8 -11.41 13.65 21.27
CA THR A 8 -11.69 15.09 21.51
C THR A 8 -10.42 15.89 21.26
N PRO A 9 -10.46 16.93 20.44
CA PRO A 9 -9.35 17.88 20.32
C PRO A 9 -8.98 18.49 21.70
N THR A 10 -7.70 18.72 21.93
CA THR A 10 -7.18 19.15 23.24
C THR A 10 -6.83 20.64 23.33
N SER A 11 -6.88 21.34 22.21
CA SER A 11 -6.57 22.79 22.13
C SER A 11 -7.57 23.51 21.24
N GLN A 12 -7.63 24.83 21.35
CA GLN A 12 -8.50 25.68 20.51
C GLN A 12 -8.10 25.64 19.01
N SER A 13 -6.79 25.52 18.71
CA SER A 13 -6.31 25.36 17.33
C SER A 13 -6.77 24.03 16.74
N PHE A 14 -6.71 22.98 17.55
CA PHE A 14 -7.09 21.63 17.15
C PHE A 14 -8.62 21.50 16.99
N GLU A 15 -9.43 22.17 17.85
CA GLU A 15 -10.88 22.26 17.68
C GLU A 15 -11.26 22.97 16.36
N ARG A 16 -10.62 24.11 16.07
CA ARG A 16 -10.85 24.81 14.79
C ARG A 16 -10.49 23.95 13.59
N PHE A 17 -9.37 23.25 13.64
CA PHE A 17 -8.97 22.33 12.57
C PHE A 17 -9.99 21.19 12.39
N ALA A 18 -10.57 20.66 13.47
CA ALA A 18 -11.64 19.66 13.39
C ALA A 18 -12.91 20.24 12.72
N ASP A 19 -13.29 21.48 13.06
CA ASP A 19 -14.43 22.16 12.44
C ASP A 19 -14.16 22.44 10.94
N ASP A 20 -12.94 22.86 10.58
CA ASP A 20 -12.54 23.07 9.19
C ASP A 20 -12.56 21.77 8.37
N LEU A 21 -12.12 20.65 8.97
CA LEU A 21 -12.22 19.32 8.32
C LEU A 21 -13.69 18.91 8.09
N ALA A 22 -14.56 19.15 9.08
CA ALA A 22 -15.99 18.89 8.91
C ALA A 22 -16.57 19.72 7.77
N ALA A 23 -16.29 21.03 7.74
CA ALA A 23 -16.77 21.92 6.68
C ALA A 23 -16.26 21.49 5.29
N ALA A 24 -14.99 21.05 5.19
CA ALA A 24 -14.40 20.57 3.94
C ALA A 24 -15.04 19.25 3.47
N LEU A 25 -15.39 18.34 4.38
CA LEU A 25 -16.10 17.09 4.06
C LEU A 25 -17.55 17.37 3.65
N ASP A 26 -18.28 18.20 4.43
CA ASP A 26 -19.66 18.58 4.15
C ASP A 26 -19.80 19.30 2.79
N SER A 27 -18.83 20.16 2.44
CA SER A 27 -18.82 20.87 1.14
C SER A 27 -18.67 19.93 -0.06
N ARG A 28 -18.13 18.73 0.16
CA ARG A 28 -17.99 17.66 -0.85
C ARG A 28 -19.17 16.67 -0.84
N GLY A 29 -20.19 16.93 -0.01
CA GLY A 29 -21.40 16.12 0.07
C GLY A 29 -21.29 14.87 0.92
N TYR A 30 -20.27 14.77 1.79
CA TYR A 30 -20.18 13.68 2.77
C TYR A 30 -21.05 14.00 3.98
N GLU A 31 -21.78 13.00 4.47
CA GLU A 31 -22.65 13.14 5.61
C GLU A 31 -21.98 12.72 6.91
N ARG A 32 -22.17 13.48 7.98
CA ARG A 32 -21.65 13.13 9.29
C ARG A 32 -22.54 12.10 9.97
N ALA A 33 -22.01 10.89 10.21
CA ALA A 33 -22.69 9.85 10.96
C ALA A 33 -22.77 10.20 12.46
N SER A 34 -23.89 9.90 13.08
CA SER A 34 -24.12 10.12 14.53
C SER A 34 -23.36 9.11 15.41
N ASP A 35 -23.12 7.90 14.91
CA ASP A 35 -22.32 6.85 15.54
C ASP A 35 -21.06 6.58 14.72
N ALA A 36 -19.89 6.87 15.30
CA ALA A 36 -18.61 6.64 14.67
C ALA A 36 -18.35 5.17 14.31
N THR A 37 -19.04 4.22 14.98
CA THR A 37 -18.90 2.79 14.68
C THR A 37 -19.62 2.35 13.40
N GLU A 38 -20.43 3.20 12.83
CA GLU A 38 -21.16 2.99 11.56
C GLU A 38 -20.59 3.86 10.42
N ALA A 39 -19.54 4.65 10.71
CA ALA A 39 -18.92 5.51 9.73
C ALA A 39 -17.94 4.74 8.82
N ASP A 40 -17.88 5.15 7.56
CA ASP A 40 -16.91 4.68 6.58
C ASP A 40 -15.52 5.28 6.86
N LEU A 41 -15.47 6.58 7.18
CA LEU A 41 -14.28 7.32 7.58
C LEU A 41 -14.40 7.80 9.03
N VAL A 42 -13.45 7.45 9.89
CA VAL A 42 -13.36 7.96 11.25
C VAL A 42 -12.12 8.82 11.43
N LEU A 43 -12.31 10.07 11.78
CA LEU A 43 -11.27 11.00 12.19
C LEU A 43 -11.13 10.93 13.71
N ASN A 44 -10.14 10.18 14.18
CA ASN A 44 -9.90 9.90 15.61
C ASN A 44 -8.88 10.86 16.19
N PHE A 45 -9.33 11.85 16.95
CA PHE A 45 -8.46 12.80 17.66
C PHE A 45 -7.82 12.15 18.88
N ILE A 46 -6.51 12.06 18.89
CA ILE A 46 -5.74 11.35 19.93
C ILE A 46 -4.75 12.27 20.65
N ASP A 47 -4.50 11.95 21.91
CA ASP A 47 -3.32 12.46 22.62
C ASP A 47 -2.09 11.60 22.26
N ALA A 48 -1.02 12.22 21.79
CA ALA A 48 0.21 11.51 21.41
C ALA A 48 0.86 10.75 22.57
N ASN A 49 0.67 11.20 23.82
CA ASN A 49 1.21 10.54 25.03
C ASN A 49 0.36 9.35 25.48
N GLU A 50 -0.94 9.40 25.22
CA GLU A 50 -1.89 8.33 25.57
C GLU A 50 -2.86 8.05 24.42
N PRO A 51 -2.37 7.51 23.29
CA PRO A 51 -3.17 7.30 22.10
C PRO A 51 -4.25 6.24 22.34
N LYS A 52 -5.52 6.64 22.20
CA LYS A 52 -6.65 5.73 22.34
C LYS A 52 -7.07 5.21 20.97
N PRO A 53 -7.05 3.88 20.75
CA PRO A 53 -7.45 3.31 19.48
C PRO A 53 -8.95 3.43 19.26
N PHE A 54 -9.34 3.76 18.03
CA PHE A 54 -10.72 3.57 17.58
C PHE A 54 -10.95 2.09 17.23
N ARG A 55 -11.90 1.45 17.91
CA ARG A 55 -12.24 0.04 17.68
C ARG A 55 -13.29 -0.07 16.59
N ARG A 56 -12.86 -0.42 15.39
CA ARG A 56 -13.73 -0.62 14.24
C ARG A 56 -14.67 -1.80 14.44
N ARG A 57 -15.91 -1.68 14.00
CA ARG A 57 -16.86 -2.80 13.88
C ARG A 57 -16.81 -3.46 12.50
N SER A 58 -16.46 -2.68 11.47
CA SER A 58 -16.32 -3.14 10.08
C SER A 58 -14.86 -3.10 9.62
N ARG A 59 -14.45 -4.03 8.76
CA ARG A 59 -13.15 -3.99 8.08
C ARG A 59 -13.10 -2.86 7.04
N GLY A 60 -14.26 -2.42 6.53
CA GLY A 60 -14.37 -1.32 5.58
C GLY A 60 -14.16 0.07 6.18
N THR A 61 -14.20 0.22 7.52
CA THR A 61 -13.99 1.52 8.16
C THR A 61 -12.53 1.96 8.03
N PHE A 62 -12.30 3.10 7.40
CA PHE A 62 -11.00 3.76 7.35
C PHE A 62 -10.83 4.67 8.58
N ALA A 63 -9.82 4.40 9.41
CA ALA A 63 -9.55 5.20 10.60
C ALA A 63 -8.28 6.03 10.42
N ALA A 64 -8.41 7.35 10.47
CA ALA A 64 -7.32 8.31 10.50
C ALA A 64 -7.14 8.81 11.94
N ALA A 65 -6.00 8.53 12.57
CA ALA A 65 -5.67 9.12 13.87
C ALA A 65 -5.04 10.50 13.65
N ILE A 66 -5.53 11.48 14.38
CA ILE A 66 -5.05 12.87 14.26
C ILE A 66 -4.54 13.32 15.63
N HIS A 67 -3.32 13.82 15.68
CA HIS A 67 -2.75 14.44 16.87
C HIS A 67 -2.15 15.81 16.55
N GLU A 68 -2.06 16.66 17.56
CA GLU A 68 -1.46 18.00 17.44
C GLU A 68 -0.03 18.00 18.00
N GLN A 69 0.86 18.72 17.32
CA GLN A 69 2.19 19.08 17.81
C GLN A 69 2.37 20.60 17.75
N PRO A 70 3.07 21.21 18.72
CA PRO A 70 3.29 22.66 18.71
C PRO A 70 4.22 23.14 17.58
N GLU A 71 5.09 22.26 17.11
CA GLU A 71 6.05 22.50 16.03
C GLU A 71 6.29 21.21 15.22
N VAL A 72 6.83 21.38 14.01
CA VAL A 72 7.13 20.25 13.13
C VAL A 72 8.19 19.37 13.78
N PRO A 73 7.92 18.08 14.04
CA PRO A 73 8.91 17.18 14.61
C PRO A 73 10.16 17.09 13.73
N GLU A 74 11.33 17.02 14.34
CA GLU A 74 12.60 16.81 13.63
C GLU A 74 12.58 15.50 12.83
N ASP A 75 11.98 14.44 13.41
CA ASP A 75 11.74 13.15 12.77
C ASP A 75 10.26 12.80 12.87
N ILE A 76 9.53 13.04 11.79
CA ILE A 76 8.09 12.80 11.69
C ILE A 76 7.77 11.30 11.77
N LEU A 77 8.58 10.45 11.13
CA LEU A 77 8.37 9.01 11.19
C LEU A 77 8.52 8.48 12.62
N LYS A 78 9.56 8.89 13.31
CA LYS A 78 9.81 8.49 14.69
C LYS A 78 8.70 8.95 15.64
N THR A 79 8.10 10.11 15.36
CA THR A 79 6.99 10.65 16.17
C THR A 79 5.68 9.92 15.87
N ASN A 80 5.36 9.70 14.59
CA ASN A 80 4.04 9.24 14.16
C ASN A 80 3.91 7.72 14.08
N TYR A 81 4.98 7.01 13.70
CA TYR A 81 4.90 5.58 13.41
C TYR A 81 4.45 4.73 14.62
N PRO A 82 4.90 5.01 15.87
CA PRO A 82 4.35 4.35 17.05
C PRO A 82 2.86 4.64 17.26
N LEU A 83 2.40 5.86 16.94
CA LEU A 83 0.99 6.23 17.06
C LEU A 83 0.11 5.47 16.08
N LEU A 84 0.61 5.19 14.87
CA LEU A 84 -0.08 4.37 13.88
C LEU A 84 -0.45 2.98 14.45
N VAL A 85 0.51 2.36 15.14
CA VAL A 85 0.33 1.04 15.75
C VAL A 85 -0.59 1.12 16.98
N ARG A 86 -0.34 2.06 17.88
CA ARG A 86 -1.07 2.18 19.16
C ARG A 86 -2.50 2.64 18.98
N ALA A 87 -2.77 3.52 18.01
CA ALA A 87 -4.12 3.97 17.66
C ALA A 87 -4.88 2.99 16.75
N LEU A 88 -4.26 1.93 16.25
CA LEU A 88 -4.83 0.99 15.27
C LEU A 88 -5.38 1.71 14.03
N ALA A 89 -4.70 2.74 13.57
CA ALA A 89 -5.12 3.59 12.47
C ALA A 89 -4.61 3.08 11.11
N ASN A 90 -5.30 3.42 10.03
CA ASN A 90 -4.79 3.24 8.66
C ASN A 90 -3.72 4.29 8.34
N ILE A 91 -3.87 5.48 8.92
CA ILE A 91 -3.01 6.62 8.71
C ILE A 91 -2.96 7.50 9.96
N VAL A 92 -1.81 8.12 10.24
CA VAL A 92 -1.66 9.15 11.27
C VAL A 92 -1.45 10.49 10.61
N LEU A 93 -2.16 11.50 11.09
CA LEU A 93 -2.04 12.90 10.71
C LEU A 93 -1.46 13.68 11.89
N CYS A 94 -0.27 14.24 11.71
CA CYS A 94 0.35 15.17 12.64
C CYS A 94 -0.03 16.59 12.22
N PHE A 95 -0.95 17.21 12.92
CA PHE A 95 -1.33 18.61 12.73
C PHE A 95 -0.39 19.52 13.51
N VAL A 96 0.18 20.50 12.82
CA VAL A 96 1.01 21.56 13.42
C VAL A 96 0.39 22.90 13.05
N PRO A 97 -0.16 23.66 14.02
CA PRO A 97 -0.82 24.92 13.76
C PRO A 97 0.05 25.87 12.91
N ASP A 98 -0.57 26.53 11.93
CA ASP A 98 0.06 27.48 11.00
C ASP A 98 1.22 26.91 10.13
N ARG A 99 1.48 25.60 10.19
CA ARG A 99 2.56 24.97 9.44
C ARG A 99 2.05 23.92 8.44
N GLY A 100 1.14 23.03 8.87
CA GLY A 100 0.63 22.00 8.00
C GLY A 100 0.18 20.72 8.70
N VAL A 101 -0.03 19.69 7.87
CA VAL A 101 -0.37 18.33 8.31
C VAL A 101 0.56 17.34 7.64
N TRP A 102 1.17 16.45 8.40
CA TRP A 102 2.03 15.37 7.90
C TRP A 102 1.31 14.04 8.09
N PHE A 103 1.16 13.32 6.99
CA PHE A 103 0.56 12.00 6.93
C PHE A 103 1.63 10.93 7.10
N THR A 104 1.35 9.89 7.87
CA THR A 104 2.24 8.74 8.03
C THR A 104 1.44 7.45 7.86
N THR A 105 1.92 6.58 6.98
CA THR A 105 1.33 5.27 6.69
C THR A 105 2.31 4.15 7.06
N MET A 106 1.79 2.92 7.19
CA MET A 106 2.59 1.76 7.57
C MET A 106 3.71 1.45 6.57
N GLU A 107 3.44 1.58 5.28
CA GLU A 107 4.32 1.06 4.22
C GLU A 107 5.10 2.14 3.48
N ARG A 108 4.66 3.42 3.56
CA ARG A 108 5.10 4.47 2.66
C ARG A 108 5.95 5.57 3.28
N GLY A 109 6.13 5.54 4.60
CA GLY A 109 6.80 6.65 5.28
C GLY A 109 5.85 7.84 5.51
N HIS A 110 6.31 9.06 5.26
CA HIS A 110 5.53 10.27 5.52
C HIS A 110 5.57 11.24 4.33
N TYR A 111 4.50 12.03 4.20
CA TYR A 111 4.36 13.16 3.27
C TYR A 111 3.49 14.24 3.92
N GLY A 112 3.40 15.43 3.34
CA GLY A 112 2.72 16.54 4.01
C GLY A 112 1.88 17.44 3.09
N VAL A 113 1.00 18.20 3.74
CA VAL A 113 0.31 19.36 3.18
C VAL A 113 0.71 20.57 4.01
N GLU A 114 1.42 21.51 3.41
CA GLU A 114 1.82 22.74 4.08
C GLU A 114 0.64 23.74 4.14
N ALA A 115 0.62 24.52 5.22
CA ALA A 115 -0.36 25.60 5.35
C ALA A 115 -0.05 26.72 4.34
N THR A 116 -0.95 26.91 3.39
CA THR A 116 -0.92 28.07 2.50
C THR A 116 -2.03 29.03 2.89
N ASN A 117 -1.70 30.25 3.27
CA ASN A 117 -2.60 31.40 3.52
C ASN A 117 -4.07 31.09 3.88
N GLY A 118 -4.29 30.46 5.03
CA GLY A 118 -5.63 30.23 5.61
C GLY A 118 -5.89 28.80 6.05
N SER A 119 -6.57 28.63 7.20
CA SER A 119 -6.84 27.31 7.79
C SER A 119 -7.81 26.47 6.95
N SER A 120 -8.78 27.08 6.26
CA SER A 120 -9.73 26.37 5.39
C SER A 120 -9.02 25.70 4.21
N SER A 121 -8.00 26.33 3.63
CA SER A 121 -7.23 25.73 2.53
C SER A 121 -6.41 24.53 2.98
N LEU A 122 -5.94 24.50 4.24
CA LEU A 122 -5.23 23.34 4.80
C LEU A 122 -6.17 22.13 4.95
N ALA A 123 -7.35 22.34 5.53
CA ALA A 123 -8.34 21.28 5.71
C ALA A 123 -8.83 20.72 4.36
N GLU A 124 -9.04 21.57 3.36
CA GLU A 124 -9.35 21.16 2.00
C GLU A 124 -8.26 20.29 1.38
N GLY A 125 -6.98 20.68 1.50
CA GLY A 125 -5.85 19.91 1.02
C GLY A 125 -5.69 18.58 1.75
N VAL A 126 -6.00 18.52 3.05
CA VAL A 126 -6.02 17.28 3.84
C VAL A 126 -7.14 16.36 3.37
N VAL A 127 -8.34 16.86 3.20
CA VAL A 127 -9.52 16.08 2.75
C VAL A 127 -9.31 15.58 1.33
N GLU A 128 -8.74 16.37 0.42
CA GLU A 128 -8.42 15.97 -0.95
C GLU A 128 -7.49 14.75 -0.99
N ARG A 129 -6.54 14.66 -0.05
CA ARG A 129 -5.62 13.51 0.05
C ARG A 129 -6.20 12.32 0.80
N LEU A 130 -7.09 12.56 1.77
CA LEU A 130 -7.63 11.53 2.62
C LEU A 130 -8.76 10.74 1.97
N ILE A 131 -9.66 11.43 1.25
CA ILE A 131 -10.85 10.83 0.66
C ILE A 131 -10.53 9.69 -0.32
N PRO A 132 -9.63 9.87 -1.29
CA PRO A 132 -9.30 8.77 -2.21
C PRO A 132 -8.80 7.51 -1.49
N LEU A 133 -8.09 7.69 -0.36
CA LEU A 133 -7.61 6.56 0.45
C LEU A 133 -8.76 5.87 1.19
N ALA A 134 -9.70 6.64 1.71
CA ALA A 134 -10.83 6.14 2.49
C ALA A 134 -11.90 5.46 1.61
N GLU A 135 -12.08 5.91 0.36
CA GLU A 135 -13.05 5.37 -0.60
C GLU A 135 -12.52 4.20 -1.42
N SER A 136 -11.19 3.99 -1.44
CA SER A 136 -10.58 2.95 -2.25
C SER A 136 -10.98 1.53 -1.82
N LYS A 137 -11.15 0.65 -2.79
CA LYS A 137 -11.65 -0.72 -2.60
C LYS A 137 -10.49 -1.70 -2.56
N LEU A 138 -10.27 -2.30 -1.39
CA LEU A 138 -9.26 -3.34 -1.20
C LEU A 138 -9.66 -4.64 -1.91
N VAL A 139 -8.71 -5.22 -2.66
CA VAL A 139 -8.81 -6.50 -3.35
C VAL A 139 -7.74 -7.43 -2.77
N ILE A 140 -7.85 -7.74 -1.47
CA ILE A 140 -6.85 -8.49 -0.72
C ILE A 140 -7.32 -9.89 -0.27
N GLU A 141 -8.59 -10.21 -0.50
CA GLU A 141 -9.13 -11.54 -0.20
C GLU A 141 -8.78 -12.50 -1.35
N ASN A 142 -8.57 -13.76 -0.99
CA ASN A 142 -8.21 -14.80 -1.95
C ASN A 142 -9.22 -15.97 -1.90
N GLU A 143 -9.59 -16.47 -3.08
CA GLU A 143 -10.28 -17.72 -3.26
C GLU A 143 -9.27 -18.76 -3.75
N PHE A 144 -9.06 -19.82 -2.96
CA PHE A 144 -8.15 -20.90 -3.30
C PHE A 144 -8.91 -22.04 -3.93
N ARG A 145 -8.51 -22.43 -5.16
CA ARG A 145 -9.02 -23.58 -5.88
C ARG A 145 -7.96 -24.66 -5.96
N THR A 146 -8.31 -25.87 -5.56
CA THR A 146 -7.41 -27.03 -5.61
C THR A 146 -7.45 -27.70 -6.98
N ASP A 147 -7.27 -26.91 -8.02
CA ASP A 147 -7.39 -27.28 -9.43
C ASP A 147 -6.10 -27.06 -10.22
N LEU A 148 -4.97 -26.80 -9.53
CA LEU A 148 -3.69 -26.69 -10.19
C LEU A 148 -3.31 -28.02 -10.84
N GLU A 149 -2.90 -27.97 -12.09
CA GLU A 149 -2.44 -29.13 -12.87
C GLU A 149 -1.28 -29.84 -12.17
N GLU A 150 -1.30 -31.18 -12.15
CA GLU A 150 -0.32 -31.99 -11.39
C GLU A 150 1.13 -31.72 -11.81
N GLU A 151 1.37 -31.47 -13.09
CA GLU A 151 2.67 -31.11 -13.64
C GLU A 151 3.22 -29.78 -13.12
N LEU A 152 2.38 -28.91 -12.53
CA LEU A 152 2.75 -27.61 -11.96
C LEU A 152 2.91 -27.64 -10.44
N TRP A 153 2.66 -28.76 -9.76
CA TRP A 153 2.74 -28.81 -8.30
C TRP A 153 4.14 -28.54 -7.76
N GLU A 154 5.19 -28.92 -8.50
CA GLU A 154 6.58 -28.64 -8.17
C GLU A 154 7.10 -27.35 -8.84
N GLY A 155 6.23 -26.62 -9.54
CA GLY A 155 6.56 -25.44 -10.33
C GLY A 155 6.96 -25.74 -11.76
N ASP A 156 7.50 -24.74 -12.42
CA ASP A 156 7.99 -24.80 -13.81
C ASP A 156 9.18 -23.85 -14.00
N GLU A 157 9.66 -23.67 -15.22
CA GLU A 157 10.78 -22.76 -15.54
C GLU A 157 10.47 -21.31 -15.15
N ILE A 158 9.18 -20.90 -15.15
CA ILE A 158 8.76 -19.54 -14.76
C ILE A 158 8.92 -19.38 -13.25
N THR A 159 8.50 -20.37 -12.46
CA THR A 159 8.68 -20.33 -11.00
C THR A 159 10.15 -20.30 -10.60
N GLU A 160 11.04 -20.96 -11.36
CA GLU A 160 12.48 -20.90 -11.15
C GLU A 160 13.03 -19.48 -11.44
N THR A 161 12.61 -18.87 -12.54
CA THR A 161 12.97 -17.47 -12.85
C THR A 161 12.50 -16.50 -11.75
N ILE A 162 11.33 -16.75 -11.15
CA ILE A 162 10.83 -15.96 -10.01
C ILE A 162 11.71 -16.13 -8.78
N ARG A 163 12.19 -17.36 -8.49
CA ARG A 163 13.13 -17.62 -7.37
C ARG A 163 14.46 -16.90 -7.55
N GLU A 164 15.06 -17.05 -8.73
CA GLU A 164 16.32 -16.39 -9.08
C GLU A 164 16.22 -14.86 -9.01
N ALA A 165 15.12 -14.29 -9.52
CA ALA A 165 14.86 -12.86 -9.44
C ALA A 165 14.68 -12.39 -7.99
N GLY A 166 14.02 -13.18 -7.15
CA GLY A 166 13.88 -12.88 -5.72
C GLY A 166 15.23 -12.85 -4.99
N VAL A 167 16.14 -13.80 -5.29
CA VAL A 167 17.50 -13.78 -4.77
C VAL A 167 18.26 -12.54 -5.23
N ARG A 168 18.21 -12.24 -6.53
CA ARG A 168 18.86 -11.04 -7.09
C ARG A 168 18.34 -9.74 -6.48
N MET A 169 17.03 -9.61 -6.24
CA MET A 169 16.47 -8.46 -5.53
C MET A 169 17.08 -8.28 -4.13
N GLY A 170 17.37 -9.40 -3.44
CA GLY A 170 18.07 -9.38 -2.16
C GLY A 170 19.51 -8.90 -2.29
N ASP A 171 20.25 -9.42 -3.27
CA ASP A 171 21.66 -9.09 -3.53
C ASP A 171 21.87 -7.60 -3.88
N ILE A 172 20.90 -6.99 -4.58
CA ILE A 172 20.96 -5.57 -4.94
C ILE A 172 20.17 -4.66 -3.96
N ASP A 173 19.82 -5.17 -2.78
CA ASP A 173 19.20 -4.44 -1.67
C ASP A 173 17.83 -3.80 -2.02
N LEU A 174 16.99 -4.45 -2.82
CA LEU A 174 15.66 -3.96 -3.19
C LEU A 174 14.53 -4.47 -2.27
N LEU A 175 14.80 -5.41 -1.38
CA LEU A 175 13.79 -6.03 -0.52
C LEU A 175 13.55 -5.34 0.82
N PRO A 176 14.52 -4.64 1.46
CA PRO A 176 14.26 -3.94 2.70
C PRO A 176 13.28 -2.79 2.56
N ALA A 177 12.58 -2.47 3.65
CA ALA A 177 11.77 -1.26 3.73
C ALA A 177 12.58 -0.01 3.39
N PRO A 178 11.95 1.01 2.75
CA PRO A 178 12.65 2.25 2.43
C PRO A 178 13.02 3.09 3.67
N PHE A 179 12.58 2.67 4.86
CA PHE A 179 12.89 3.29 6.15
C PHE A 179 13.03 2.21 7.25
N PRO A 180 13.80 2.49 8.32
CA PRO A 180 14.19 1.48 9.31
C PRO A 180 13.10 1.24 10.36
N ILE A 181 12.07 0.46 10.06
CA ILE A 181 10.92 0.17 10.95
C ILE A 181 11.38 -0.28 12.35
N GLU A 182 12.40 -1.13 12.42
CA GLU A 182 12.95 -1.66 13.67
C GLU A 182 13.56 -0.58 14.56
N GLN A 183 13.92 0.57 13.99
CA GLN A 183 14.45 1.72 14.74
C GLN A 183 13.36 2.71 15.15
N LEU A 184 12.17 2.63 14.52
CA LEU A 184 11.04 3.51 14.79
C LEU A 184 10.14 2.99 15.92
N LEU A 185 10.14 1.69 16.17
CA LEU A 185 9.25 1.03 17.12
C LEU A 185 10.03 0.40 18.27
N ASP A 186 9.47 0.47 19.47
CA ASP A 186 9.93 -0.35 20.58
C ASP A 186 9.59 -1.83 20.37
N GLU A 187 10.13 -2.71 21.23
CA GLU A 187 9.92 -4.17 21.08
C GLU A 187 8.44 -4.57 21.19
N GLN A 188 7.64 -3.84 21.97
CA GLN A 188 6.22 -4.14 22.15
C GLN A 188 5.44 -3.77 20.88
N ASP A 189 5.64 -2.57 20.37
CA ASP A 189 4.99 -2.10 19.14
C ASP A 189 5.43 -2.92 17.93
N LEU A 190 6.69 -3.29 17.84
CA LEU A 190 7.21 -4.16 16.79
C LEU A 190 6.55 -5.55 16.81
N ARG A 191 6.34 -6.15 18.01
CA ARG A 191 5.59 -7.40 18.13
C ARG A 191 4.13 -7.24 17.69
N HIS A 192 3.50 -6.09 18.01
CA HIS A 192 2.13 -5.80 17.58
C HIS A 192 2.03 -5.70 16.05
N VAL A 193 2.94 -4.98 15.41
CA VAL A 193 3.01 -4.86 13.94
C VAL A 193 3.16 -6.24 13.30
N LYS A 194 4.12 -7.03 13.76
CA LYS A 194 4.34 -8.40 13.25
C LYS A 194 3.08 -9.27 13.37
N ARG A 195 2.35 -9.13 14.47
CA ARG A 195 1.13 -9.91 14.71
C ARG A 195 -0.07 -9.42 13.89
N LEU A 196 -0.27 -8.10 13.78
CA LEU A 196 -1.44 -7.51 13.12
C LEU A 196 -1.32 -7.50 11.60
N TYR A 197 -0.13 -7.23 11.09
CA TYR A 197 0.11 -6.99 9.67
C TYR A 197 0.93 -8.09 8.99
N GLY A 198 1.37 -9.09 9.76
CA GLY A 198 2.22 -10.15 9.22
C GLY A 198 3.60 -9.66 8.75
N ILE A 199 4.00 -8.46 9.17
CA ILE A 199 5.30 -7.86 8.82
C ILE A 199 6.38 -8.54 9.66
N GLY A 200 6.78 -9.71 9.22
CA GLY A 200 7.76 -10.55 9.93
C GLY A 200 9.08 -10.66 9.21
N GLY A 201 9.82 -9.56 9.04
CA GLY A 201 11.18 -9.59 8.44
C GLY A 201 11.17 -9.66 6.91
N LEU A 202 10.46 -9.00 6.27
CA LEU A 202 10.62 -7.80 5.55
C LEU A 202 11.22 -7.91 4.16
N SER A 203 10.48 -8.57 3.30
CA SER A 203 10.73 -8.56 1.88
C SER A 203 9.63 -7.72 1.23
N TYR A 204 9.88 -6.42 1.12
CA TYR A 204 8.98 -5.49 0.45
C TYR A 204 9.03 -5.67 -1.06
N GLY A 205 7.99 -5.17 -1.75
CA GLY A 205 7.84 -5.39 -3.17
C GLY A 205 7.35 -6.80 -3.50
N ASN A 206 7.18 -7.08 -4.78
CA ASN A 206 6.72 -8.37 -5.29
C ASN A 206 7.10 -8.52 -6.76
N LEU A 207 6.94 -9.74 -7.27
CA LEU A 207 7.31 -10.08 -8.63
C LEU A 207 6.35 -11.14 -9.17
N SER A 208 6.07 -11.05 -10.46
CA SER A 208 5.26 -12.01 -11.19
C SER A 208 5.78 -12.26 -12.60
N ALA A 209 5.42 -13.39 -13.18
CA ALA A 209 5.69 -13.71 -14.57
C ALA A 209 4.50 -14.44 -15.19
N ARG A 210 4.18 -14.08 -16.44
CA ARG A 210 3.05 -14.63 -17.19
C ARG A 210 3.23 -16.12 -17.46
N LYS A 211 2.21 -16.90 -17.15
CA LYS A 211 2.18 -18.33 -17.43
C LYS A 211 1.57 -18.62 -18.80
N ASP A 212 0.45 -17.96 -19.10
CA ASP A 212 -0.29 -18.07 -20.36
C ASP A 212 -1.15 -16.80 -20.58
N ASP A 213 -2.07 -16.83 -21.50
CA ASP A 213 -2.91 -15.68 -21.87
C ASP A 213 -3.74 -15.13 -20.71
N THR A 214 -4.03 -15.95 -19.70
CA THR A 214 -4.96 -15.63 -18.61
C THR A 214 -4.36 -15.74 -17.22
N ARG A 215 -3.25 -16.47 -17.04
CA ARG A 215 -2.68 -16.80 -15.73
C ARG A 215 -1.24 -16.31 -15.60
N PHE A 216 -0.83 -16.04 -14.38
CA PHE A 216 0.55 -15.70 -14.06
C PHE A 216 0.97 -16.23 -12.68
N TRP A 217 2.24 -16.56 -12.54
CA TRP A 217 2.83 -16.87 -11.25
C TRP A 217 3.24 -15.58 -10.52
N MET A 218 3.00 -15.53 -9.21
CA MET A 218 3.32 -14.37 -8.37
C MET A 218 3.78 -14.77 -6.98
N SER A 219 4.72 -14.01 -6.41
CA SER A 219 5.18 -14.20 -5.04
C SER A 219 4.06 -13.97 -4.02
N ALA A 220 4.07 -14.77 -2.95
CA ALA A 220 3.13 -14.65 -1.84
C ALA A 220 3.39 -13.37 -1.01
N SER A 221 2.37 -12.96 -0.27
CA SER A 221 2.45 -11.88 0.70
C SER A 221 3.20 -12.31 1.97
N GLY A 222 4.04 -11.42 2.51
CA GLY A 222 4.70 -11.63 3.80
C GLY A 222 5.76 -12.73 3.81
N VAL A 223 6.32 -13.09 2.64
CA VAL A 223 7.42 -14.07 2.49
C VAL A 223 8.76 -13.40 2.28
N ASP A 224 9.82 -14.08 2.68
CA ASP A 224 11.19 -13.73 2.31
C ASP A 224 11.39 -14.10 0.83
N LYS A 225 11.50 -13.11 -0.05
CA LYS A 225 11.58 -13.32 -1.51
C LYS A 225 12.90 -13.92 -1.96
N THR A 226 13.91 -13.98 -1.08
CA THR A 226 15.13 -14.76 -1.34
C THR A 226 14.95 -16.26 -1.09
N LYS A 227 13.76 -16.71 -0.62
CA LYS A 227 13.45 -18.10 -0.24
C LYS A 227 12.05 -18.50 -0.70
N LEU A 228 11.81 -18.38 -1.98
CA LEU A 228 10.54 -18.76 -2.61
C LEU A 228 10.58 -20.23 -3.03
N ASP A 229 10.41 -21.15 -2.07
CA ASP A 229 10.70 -22.57 -2.30
C ASP A 229 9.50 -23.38 -2.80
N ILE A 230 8.28 -23.09 -2.31
CA ILE A 230 7.13 -23.99 -2.48
C ILE A 230 6.05 -23.35 -3.37
N PRO A 231 5.83 -23.90 -4.59
CA PRO A 231 4.67 -23.53 -5.42
C PRO A 231 3.35 -23.80 -4.70
N GLY A 232 2.36 -22.92 -4.89
CA GLY A 232 1.10 -22.94 -4.15
C GLY A 232 1.17 -22.36 -2.73
N ARG A 233 2.37 -22.12 -2.18
CA ARG A 233 2.56 -21.47 -0.88
C ARG A 233 3.36 -20.17 -0.96
N ASP A 234 4.56 -20.20 -1.54
CA ASP A 234 5.47 -19.06 -1.61
C ASP A 234 5.40 -18.35 -2.98
N ILE A 235 5.04 -19.11 -4.02
CA ILE A 235 4.72 -18.64 -5.37
C ILE A 235 3.35 -19.22 -5.71
N LEU A 236 2.41 -18.38 -6.12
CA LEU A 236 1.01 -18.73 -6.34
C LEU A 236 0.62 -18.50 -7.80
N LEU A 237 -0.15 -19.40 -8.39
CA LEU A 237 -0.74 -19.20 -9.72
C LEU A 237 -2.03 -18.40 -9.58
N VAL A 238 -1.98 -17.14 -10.01
CA VAL A 238 -3.17 -16.30 -10.14
C VAL A 238 -3.90 -16.71 -11.41
N SER A 239 -5.14 -17.19 -11.26
CA SER A 239 -5.97 -17.70 -12.35
C SER A 239 -7.22 -16.88 -12.61
N GLY A 240 -7.49 -15.85 -11.81
CA GLY A 240 -8.64 -14.98 -12.03
C GLY A 240 -8.80 -13.87 -11.01
N TYR A 241 -9.79 -13.04 -11.26
CA TYR A 241 -10.28 -11.99 -10.37
C TYR A 241 -11.81 -11.98 -10.38
N ASP A 242 -12.41 -11.96 -9.21
CA ASP A 242 -13.85 -11.78 -9.04
C ASP A 242 -14.14 -10.31 -8.65
N PRO A 243 -14.68 -9.50 -9.59
CA PRO A 243 -14.99 -8.10 -9.34
C PRO A 243 -16.24 -7.89 -8.47
N VAL A 244 -17.06 -8.92 -8.25
CA VAL A 244 -18.27 -8.82 -7.41
C VAL A 244 -17.89 -8.92 -5.94
N ASP A 245 -17.07 -9.92 -5.63
CA ASP A 245 -16.60 -10.17 -4.26
C ASP A 245 -15.23 -9.51 -3.95
N ASN A 246 -14.60 -8.86 -4.91
CA ASN A 246 -13.25 -8.26 -4.81
C ASN A 246 -12.19 -9.27 -4.32
N LYS A 247 -12.11 -10.43 -4.97
CA LYS A 247 -11.22 -11.54 -4.62
C LYS A 247 -10.30 -11.91 -5.76
N MET A 248 -9.02 -12.19 -5.45
CA MET A 248 -8.13 -12.88 -6.38
C MET A 248 -8.41 -14.38 -6.34
N ILE A 249 -8.46 -15.03 -7.50
CA ILE A 249 -8.66 -16.48 -7.65
C ILE A 249 -7.31 -17.12 -7.90
N LEU A 250 -6.99 -18.13 -7.10
CA LEU A 250 -5.69 -18.79 -7.08
C LEU A 250 -5.84 -20.29 -7.28
N SER A 251 -5.14 -20.86 -8.25
CA SER A 251 -5.01 -22.30 -8.43
C SER A 251 -3.85 -22.83 -7.59
N VAL A 252 -4.11 -23.80 -6.71
CA VAL A 252 -3.14 -24.35 -5.77
C VAL A 252 -3.15 -25.87 -5.76
N PRO A 253 -2.02 -26.54 -5.39
CA PRO A 253 -2.01 -28.00 -5.21
C PRO A 253 -2.91 -28.41 -4.04
N PRO A 254 -3.55 -29.59 -4.09
CA PRO A 254 -4.47 -30.05 -3.04
C PRO A 254 -3.76 -30.40 -1.71
N ASN A 255 -2.45 -30.60 -1.73
CA ASN A 255 -1.63 -31.06 -0.61
C ASN A 255 -0.79 -29.94 0.02
N VAL A 256 -0.95 -28.69 -0.41
CA VAL A 256 -0.22 -27.52 0.10
C VAL A 256 -1.19 -26.60 0.82
N GLU A 257 -0.83 -26.14 2.02
CA GLU A 257 -1.55 -25.06 2.69
C GLU A 257 -1.11 -23.71 2.10
N PRO A 258 -1.98 -23.02 1.35
CA PRO A 258 -1.60 -21.84 0.60
C PRO A 258 -1.45 -20.61 1.53
N ARG A 259 -0.53 -19.72 1.16
CA ARG A 259 -0.49 -18.34 1.68
C ARG A 259 -1.28 -17.43 0.76
N ARG A 260 -1.58 -16.23 1.23
CA ARG A 260 -2.17 -15.19 0.37
C ARG A 260 -1.14 -14.73 -0.66
N VAL A 261 -1.61 -14.47 -1.87
CA VAL A 261 -0.79 -13.79 -2.89
C VAL A 261 -0.48 -12.35 -2.42
N SER A 262 0.53 -11.73 -3.01
CA SER A 262 0.80 -10.30 -2.74
C SER A 262 -0.46 -9.47 -2.87
N VAL A 263 -0.61 -8.45 -2.04
CA VAL A 263 -1.76 -7.52 -2.09
C VAL A 263 -1.87 -6.81 -3.44
N ASP A 264 -0.75 -6.64 -4.15
CA ASP A 264 -0.70 -5.99 -5.46
C ASP A 264 -1.08 -6.93 -6.62
N ALA A 265 -1.56 -8.13 -6.34
CA ALA A 265 -1.98 -9.07 -7.39
C ALA A 265 -3.06 -8.50 -8.32
N ILE A 266 -3.93 -7.62 -7.80
CA ILE A 266 -4.93 -6.92 -8.62
C ILE A 266 -4.27 -5.95 -9.62
N GLU A 267 -3.19 -5.26 -9.24
CA GLU A 267 -2.44 -4.40 -10.14
C GLU A 267 -1.82 -5.20 -11.28
N HIS A 268 -1.11 -6.30 -10.94
CA HIS A 268 -0.53 -7.19 -11.93
C HIS A 268 -1.59 -7.81 -12.83
N TRP A 269 -2.74 -8.21 -12.27
CA TRP A 269 -3.87 -8.72 -13.04
C TRP A 269 -4.34 -7.71 -14.09
N MET A 270 -4.61 -6.46 -13.70
CA MET A 270 -5.08 -5.44 -14.64
C MET A 270 -4.05 -5.14 -15.73
N ILE A 271 -2.78 -5.08 -15.39
CA ILE A 271 -1.69 -4.89 -16.37
C ILE A 271 -1.66 -6.05 -17.36
N TYR A 272 -1.65 -7.30 -16.89
CA TYR A 272 -1.62 -8.46 -17.79
C TYR A 272 -2.84 -8.57 -18.68
N GLN A 273 -4.02 -8.17 -18.19
CA GLN A 273 -5.25 -8.18 -19.01
C GLN A 273 -5.22 -7.08 -20.09
N ALA A 274 -4.70 -5.91 -19.75
CA ALA A 274 -4.64 -4.77 -20.68
C ALA A 274 -3.50 -4.89 -21.70
N HIS A 275 -2.39 -5.54 -21.34
CA HIS A 275 -1.15 -5.59 -22.12
C HIS A 275 -0.65 -7.03 -22.31
N PRO A 276 -1.13 -7.76 -23.34
CA PRO A 276 -0.75 -9.15 -23.59
C PRO A 276 0.75 -9.39 -23.82
N ASP A 277 1.47 -8.38 -24.29
CA ASP A 277 2.92 -8.46 -24.57
C ASP A 277 3.79 -8.31 -23.31
N VAL A 278 3.20 -7.97 -22.15
CA VAL A 278 3.92 -7.96 -20.87
C VAL A 278 4.17 -9.39 -20.40
N GLY A 279 5.43 -9.80 -20.34
CA GLY A 279 5.86 -11.13 -19.88
C GLY A 279 6.09 -11.21 -18.38
N ALA A 280 6.57 -10.12 -17.76
CA ALA A 280 6.86 -10.06 -16.33
C ALA A 280 6.56 -8.67 -15.74
N ILE A 281 6.32 -8.64 -14.42
CA ILE A 281 6.10 -7.41 -13.66
C ILE A 281 6.91 -7.49 -12.36
N LEU A 282 7.58 -6.38 -12.02
CA LEU A 282 8.32 -6.19 -10.79
C LEU A 282 7.84 -4.92 -10.08
N HIS A 283 7.42 -5.05 -8.83
CA HIS A 283 7.15 -3.91 -7.95
C HIS A 283 8.20 -3.85 -6.85
N VAL A 284 8.78 -2.66 -6.63
CA VAL A 284 9.78 -2.41 -5.57
C VAL A 284 9.57 -1.04 -4.91
N HIS A 285 9.92 -0.95 -3.62
CA HIS A 285 9.91 0.29 -2.85
C HIS A 285 11.22 1.07 -3.08
N ALA A 286 11.41 1.52 -4.29
CA ALA A 286 12.53 2.29 -4.79
C ALA A 286 12.02 3.25 -5.87
N TRP A 287 12.88 4.07 -6.45
CA TRP A 287 12.49 5.08 -7.44
C TRP A 287 13.41 5.08 -8.66
N VAL A 288 12.90 5.53 -9.77
CA VAL A 288 13.66 5.86 -10.98
C VAL A 288 13.27 7.29 -11.38
N GLU A 289 14.25 8.13 -11.71
CA GLU A 289 13.99 9.52 -12.10
C GLU A 289 13.38 9.61 -13.49
N GLY A 290 12.53 10.64 -13.70
CA GLY A 290 11.98 10.98 -15.00
C GLY A 290 10.88 10.06 -15.52
N ILE A 291 10.31 9.20 -14.69
CA ILE A 291 9.19 8.33 -15.04
C ILE A 291 7.84 9.00 -14.78
N PRO A 292 6.78 8.62 -15.52
CA PRO A 292 5.42 8.99 -15.16
C PRO A 292 5.04 8.35 -13.82
N ALA A 293 4.19 9.02 -13.04
CA ALA A 293 3.76 8.54 -11.74
C ALA A 293 2.28 8.81 -11.51
N THR A 294 1.65 8.00 -10.63
CA THR A 294 0.26 8.20 -10.23
C THR A 294 0.07 9.52 -9.48
N ASP A 295 -1.02 10.22 -9.75
CA ASP A 295 -1.34 11.49 -9.09
C ASP A 295 -1.83 11.29 -7.64
N VAL A 296 -2.42 10.15 -7.36
CA VAL A 296 -2.98 9.78 -6.05
C VAL A 296 -2.19 8.60 -5.48
N ASN A 297 -1.88 8.67 -4.19
CA ASN A 297 -1.18 7.61 -3.47
C ASN A 297 -2.16 6.58 -2.89
N TYR A 298 -2.99 5.95 -3.72
CA TYR A 298 -3.91 4.90 -3.28
C TYR A 298 -3.21 3.79 -2.47
N PRO A 299 -3.90 3.17 -1.50
CA PRO A 299 -3.35 2.03 -0.77
C PRO A 299 -2.99 0.86 -1.69
N CYS A 300 -1.97 0.10 -1.33
CA CYS A 300 -1.62 -1.17 -1.99
C CYS A 300 -2.83 -2.10 -2.00
N GLY A 301 -2.98 -2.86 -3.07
CA GLY A 301 -4.06 -3.83 -3.19
C GLY A 301 -5.44 -3.22 -3.43
N THR A 302 -5.52 -1.98 -3.89
CA THR A 302 -6.79 -1.35 -4.27
C THR A 302 -7.00 -1.39 -5.77
N ALA A 303 -8.26 -1.51 -6.19
CA ALA A 303 -8.64 -1.47 -7.59
C ALA A 303 -8.29 -0.12 -8.23
N GLU A 304 -8.38 0.95 -7.47
CA GLU A 304 -8.08 2.32 -7.91
C GLU A 304 -6.57 2.50 -8.22
N LEU A 305 -5.68 1.95 -7.38
CA LEU A 305 -4.24 1.93 -7.68
C LEU A 305 -3.97 1.14 -8.96
N ALA A 306 -4.50 -0.07 -9.03
CA ALA A 306 -4.33 -0.97 -10.18
C ALA A 306 -4.79 -0.31 -11.48
N THR A 307 -5.94 0.36 -11.47
CA THR A 307 -6.47 1.11 -12.62
C THR A 307 -5.56 2.28 -12.99
N SER A 308 -5.13 3.07 -11.99
CA SER A 308 -4.25 4.23 -12.24
C SER A 308 -2.92 3.83 -12.89
N VAL A 309 -2.35 2.69 -12.47
CA VAL A 309 -1.10 2.17 -13.07
C VAL A 309 -1.33 1.65 -14.49
N ALA A 310 -2.40 0.88 -14.69
CA ALA A 310 -2.74 0.37 -16.03
C ALA A 310 -3.04 1.49 -17.03
N ASP A 311 -3.72 2.56 -16.60
CA ASP A 311 -4.03 3.73 -17.43
C ASP A 311 -2.74 4.49 -17.82
N LEU A 312 -1.79 4.65 -16.89
CA LEU A 312 -0.50 5.27 -17.17
C LEU A 312 0.34 4.42 -18.13
N LEU A 313 0.36 3.10 -17.93
CA LEU A 313 1.03 2.18 -18.86
C LEU A 313 0.48 2.27 -20.27
N ALA A 314 -0.84 2.41 -20.43
CA ALA A 314 -1.46 2.57 -21.74
C ALA A 314 -1.05 3.84 -22.48
N LEU A 315 -0.51 4.84 -21.78
CA LEU A 315 0.02 6.08 -22.36
C LEU A 315 1.51 5.97 -22.76
N GLU A 316 2.22 4.95 -22.29
CA GLU A 316 3.62 4.74 -22.61
C GLU A 316 3.79 4.26 -24.06
N PRO A 317 4.85 4.70 -24.75
CA PRO A 317 5.15 4.25 -26.11
C PRO A 317 5.34 2.73 -26.22
N ASP A 318 5.85 2.10 -25.17
CA ASP A 318 6.05 0.67 -25.06
C ASP A 318 5.63 0.19 -23.67
N PRO A 319 4.33 -0.16 -23.48
CA PRO A 319 3.83 -0.66 -22.21
C PRO A 319 4.51 -1.95 -21.72
N SER A 320 5.11 -2.73 -22.64
CA SER A 320 5.80 -3.97 -22.28
C SER A 320 7.20 -3.76 -21.68
N HIS A 321 7.78 -2.55 -21.78
CA HIS A 321 9.08 -2.19 -21.22
C HIS A 321 9.05 -0.84 -20.48
N ALA A 322 8.01 -0.58 -19.74
CA ALA A 322 7.80 0.68 -19.04
C ALA A 322 8.17 0.60 -17.54
N VAL A 323 8.27 1.77 -16.92
CA VAL A 323 8.39 1.93 -15.47
C VAL A 323 7.43 3.03 -15.03
N ILE A 324 6.49 2.70 -14.17
CA ILE A 324 5.51 3.63 -13.60
C ILE A 324 5.82 3.87 -12.12
N GLY A 325 5.90 5.14 -11.73
CA GLY A 325 5.99 5.55 -10.35
C GLY A 325 4.63 5.45 -9.64
N LEU A 326 4.64 4.89 -8.43
CA LEU A 326 3.51 4.94 -7.52
C LEU A 326 3.80 6.04 -6.50
N ARG A 327 2.98 7.09 -6.51
CA ARG A 327 3.19 8.27 -5.66
C ARG A 327 3.41 7.88 -4.20
N ASN A 328 4.50 8.36 -3.59
CA ASN A 328 4.89 8.11 -2.20
C ASN A 328 5.09 6.61 -1.85
N HIS A 329 5.31 5.71 -2.84
CA HIS A 329 5.28 4.28 -2.59
C HIS A 329 6.45 3.53 -3.22
N GLY A 330 6.65 3.66 -4.52
CA GLY A 330 7.67 2.91 -5.24
C GLY A 330 7.45 2.93 -6.75
N ILE A 331 7.89 1.89 -7.42
CA ILE A 331 7.72 1.71 -8.86
C ILE A 331 7.13 0.34 -9.19
N THR A 332 6.39 0.29 -10.30
CA THR A 332 6.02 -0.93 -11.02
C THR A 332 6.68 -0.92 -12.38
N ALA A 333 7.46 -1.95 -12.69
CA ALA A 333 8.18 -2.12 -13.95
C ALA A 333 7.65 -3.34 -14.70
N THR A 334 7.41 -3.18 -16.00
CA THR A 334 7.01 -4.25 -16.92
C THR A 334 8.19 -4.67 -17.80
N GLY A 335 8.21 -5.90 -18.29
CA GLY A 335 9.27 -6.42 -19.17
C GLY A 335 8.88 -7.72 -19.86
N GLU A 336 9.73 -8.22 -20.74
CA GLU A 336 9.61 -9.54 -21.33
C GLU A 336 9.85 -10.64 -20.27
N SER A 337 10.77 -10.36 -19.33
CA SER A 337 11.14 -11.28 -18.25
C SER A 337 11.66 -10.52 -17.03
N LEU A 338 11.67 -11.17 -15.86
CA LEU A 338 12.21 -10.60 -14.62
C LEU A 338 13.71 -10.25 -14.71
N PRO A 339 14.59 -11.10 -15.32
CA PRO A 339 15.99 -10.74 -15.54
C PRO A 339 16.15 -9.47 -16.38
N GLU A 340 15.37 -9.32 -17.47
CA GLU A 340 15.41 -8.13 -18.33
C GLU A 340 15.02 -6.87 -17.53
N ILE A 341 13.93 -6.92 -16.75
CA ILE A 341 13.51 -5.80 -15.90
C ILE A 341 14.63 -5.41 -14.94
N LEU A 342 15.21 -6.37 -14.23
CA LEU A 342 16.27 -6.13 -13.26
C LEU A 342 17.52 -5.53 -13.93
N ASP A 343 17.94 -6.03 -15.08
CA ASP A 343 19.08 -5.48 -15.85
C ASP A 343 18.83 -4.02 -16.23
N ARG A 344 17.61 -3.67 -16.59
CA ARG A 344 17.21 -2.34 -17.04
C ARG A 344 17.08 -1.32 -15.91
N ILE A 345 16.57 -1.73 -14.74
CA ILE A 345 16.32 -0.82 -13.61
C ILE A 345 17.51 -0.70 -12.65
N GLU A 346 18.28 -1.76 -12.41
CA GLU A 346 19.36 -1.79 -11.42
C GLU A 346 20.33 -0.61 -11.52
N PRO A 347 20.79 -0.19 -12.72
CA PRO A 347 21.72 0.95 -12.86
C PRO A 347 21.09 2.32 -12.53
N LYS A 348 19.76 2.42 -12.45
CA LYS A 348 19.01 3.69 -12.36
C LYS A 348 18.22 3.82 -11.07
N VAL A 349 18.09 2.72 -10.31
CA VAL A 349 17.21 2.68 -9.15
C VAL A 349 17.80 3.44 -7.98
N LEU A 350 16.98 4.29 -7.37
CA LEU A 350 17.26 5.06 -6.15
C LEU A 350 16.49 4.47 -4.99
N ARG A 351 17.15 4.34 -3.83
CA ARG A 351 16.48 3.83 -2.62
C ARG A 351 15.49 4.84 -2.02
N GLN A 352 15.71 6.12 -2.25
CA GLN A 352 14.85 7.17 -1.74
C GLN A 352 13.69 7.45 -2.69
N ILE A 353 12.47 7.23 -2.20
CA ILE A 353 11.24 7.54 -2.92
C ILE A 353 10.89 9.01 -2.68
N PRO A 354 10.52 9.79 -3.72
CA PRO A 354 10.02 11.16 -3.55
C PRO A 354 8.71 11.15 -2.75
N MET A 355 8.63 11.98 -1.70
CA MET A 355 7.45 12.14 -0.85
C MET A 355 6.81 13.52 -1.10
N SER A 356 5.51 13.54 -1.47
CA SER A 356 4.82 14.78 -1.87
C SER A 356 3.32 14.79 -1.50
#